data_0d9906d7625dd7d6aeb9b2f240fada4f
#
_entry.id   0d9906d7625dd7d6aeb9b2f240fada4f
#
_cell.length_a   1.000
_cell.length_b   1.000
_cell.length_c   1.000
_cell.angle_alpha   90.00
_cell.angle_beta   90.00
_cell.angle_gamma   90.00
#
_symmetry.space_group_name_H-M   'P 1'
#
loop_
_entity.id
_entity.type
_entity.pdbx_description
1 polymer ?
#
loop_
_entity_poly.entity_id
_entity_poly.type
_entity_poly.pdbx_seq_one_letter_code
_entity_poly.pdbx_strand_id
1 'polypeptide(L)'
;MRMKDVIISVTGVQQGVNGPDAMELVTAGQYGQDEKETLLTWQESELTGMEAQTVHRLLGMTWNEAAHQVTFQKTEKEPLEAEAVIVDEMSMVDVSLFSALLRALRPGTRLVLVGDADQLPSVGAGNVFGDLIRSGRIPMVALTEVFRQADESYIIRNAHLVNGGVGPDLKTNRGDFFFLCRRVPERMVSTVVELCKTRLPEKMGIAPEDIQVLTPTRKGECGTVYLNRCLQAALNPPGPGKNEKAFGDLIFREGDRVMQTKNNYDVLWEKDDGTVGTGIFNGDVGTVEEIDPSGELITLRFDDRTVSYTADLLHQLDMAYAITVHKAQGSEYKAVILLAAPAAPGLLVRGVLYTAMTRARELLIIVGDDTIPGQMAENDRRARRYSGLRRRLKFGGTGE
;
A
#
# COMPACT_ATOMS: atom_id res chain seq x y z
N MET A 1 -23.32 -7.30 17.28
CA MET A 1 -22.09 -8.13 17.28
C MET A 1 -21.48 -8.12 18.68
N ARG A 2 -21.17 -9.27 19.27
CA ARG A 2 -20.52 -9.33 20.58
C ARG A 2 -19.01 -9.13 20.39
N MET A 3 -18.36 -8.32 21.24
CA MET A 3 -16.91 -8.04 21.12
C MET A 3 -16.00 -9.28 21.12
N LYS A 4 -16.48 -10.39 21.72
CA LYS A 4 -15.74 -11.67 21.77
C LYS A 4 -15.62 -12.39 20.41
N ASP A 5 -16.40 -11.94 19.42
CA ASP A 5 -16.41 -12.52 18.08
C ASP A 5 -15.45 -11.78 17.12
N VAL A 6 -14.64 -10.83 17.63
CA VAL A 6 -13.63 -10.08 16.88
C VAL A 6 -12.25 -10.49 17.35
N ILE A 7 -11.41 -10.86 16.41
CA ILE A 7 -9.99 -11.18 16.64
C ILE A 7 -9.17 -10.15 15.86
N ILE A 8 -8.14 -9.59 16.46
CA ILE A 8 -7.18 -8.72 15.79
C ILE A 8 -5.85 -9.46 15.72
N SER A 9 -5.34 -9.65 14.52
CA SER A 9 -3.95 -10.02 14.29
C SER A 9 -3.15 -8.77 13.93
N VAL A 10 -2.03 -8.56 14.58
CA VAL A 10 -1.12 -7.45 14.27
C VAL A 10 0.13 -8.05 13.68
N THR A 11 0.35 -7.80 12.41
CA THR A 11 1.58 -8.19 11.72
C THR A 11 2.60 -7.06 11.82
N GLY A 12 3.78 -7.35 12.34
CA GLY A 12 4.98 -6.54 12.10
C GLY A 12 5.63 -6.98 10.80
N VAL A 13 6.75 -6.37 10.41
CA VAL A 13 7.48 -6.67 9.17
C VAL A 13 7.63 -8.17 8.96
N GLN A 14 6.99 -8.71 7.94
CA GLN A 14 7.14 -10.12 7.58
C GLN A 14 7.26 -10.33 6.08
N GLN A 15 8.23 -11.13 5.72
CA GLN A 15 8.37 -11.74 4.39
C GLN A 15 8.04 -13.22 4.48
N GLY A 16 7.05 -13.61 3.70
CA GLY A 16 6.86 -14.91 3.07
C GLY A 16 6.88 -16.17 3.94
N VAL A 17 5.69 -16.64 4.34
CA VAL A 17 5.48 -18.08 4.55
C VAL A 17 4.14 -18.48 3.91
N ASN A 18 4.20 -19.32 2.90
CA ASN A 18 3.05 -19.97 2.28
C ASN A 18 2.78 -21.31 2.97
N GLY A 19 1.59 -21.54 3.50
CA GLY A 19 1.18 -22.82 4.03
C GLY A 19 -0.34 -22.97 4.15
N PRO A 20 -0.89 -24.16 3.83
CA PRO A 20 -2.34 -24.41 3.80
C PRO A 20 -3.03 -24.47 5.18
N ASP A 21 -2.27 -24.52 6.28
CA ASP A 21 -2.80 -24.78 7.62
C ASP A 21 -3.30 -23.54 8.38
N ALA A 22 -3.14 -22.34 7.79
CA ALA A 22 -3.50 -21.08 8.44
C ALA A 22 -5.01 -20.91 8.69
N MET A 23 -5.87 -21.55 7.89
CA MET A 23 -7.32 -21.38 8.02
C MET A 23 -7.94 -22.22 9.16
N GLU A 24 -7.38 -23.37 9.50
CA GLU A 24 -7.88 -24.18 10.60
C GLU A 24 -7.71 -23.53 11.97
N LEU A 25 -6.66 -22.73 12.13
CA LEU A 25 -6.29 -22.03 13.36
C LEU A 25 -7.24 -20.87 13.72
N VAL A 26 -7.82 -20.20 12.73
CA VAL A 26 -8.74 -19.08 12.95
C VAL A 26 -10.09 -19.54 13.51
N THR A 27 -10.45 -20.81 13.35
CA THR A 27 -11.77 -21.35 13.73
C THR A 27 -11.86 -21.89 15.15
N ALA A 28 -10.76 -22.19 15.84
CA ALA A 28 -10.77 -23.03 17.06
C ALA A 28 -10.76 -22.30 18.42
N GLY A 29 -10.49 -21.02 18.51
CA GLY A 29 -10.69 -20.22 19.75
C GLY A 29 -9.80 -20.52 20.97
N GLN A 30 -8.85 -21.46 20.89
CA GLN A 30 -7.81 -21.72 21.91
C GLN A 30 -6.49 -22.08 21.24
N TYR A 31 -5.47 -21.23 21.39
CA TYR A 31 -4.19 -21.40 20.71
C TYR A 31 -3.04 -21.63 21.68
N GLY A 32 -2.24 -22.67 21.47
CA GLY A 32 -0.95 -22.88 22.09
C GLY A 32 0.10 -21.88 21.58
N GLN A 33 1.25 -21.81 22.24
CA GLN A 33 2.31 -20.84 21.90
C GLN A 33 2.96 -21.14 20.54
N ASP A 34 2.99 -22.42 20.13
CA ASP A 34 3.60 -22.88 18.87
C ASP A 34 2.69 -22.66 17.65
N GLU A 35 1.38 -22.48 17.85
CA GLU A 35 0.39 -22.30 16.78
C GLU A 35 0.25 -20.85 16.31
N LYS A 36 0.85 -19.89 17.03
CA LYS A 36 0.83 -18.46 16.69
C LYS A 36 1.71 -18.10 15.51
N GLU A 37 2.62 -18.97 15.13
CA GLU A 37 3.62 -18.72 14.08
C GLU A 37 3.09 -18.92 12.66
N THR A 38 1.94 -19.57 12.49
CA THR A 38 1.43 -20.01 11.16
C THR A 38 0.45 -19.03 10.50
N LEU A 39 0.09 -17.93 11.17
CA LEU A 39 -0.94 -16.97 10.69
C LEU A 39 -0.44 -15.91 9.70
N LEU A 40 0.51 -16.24 8.82
CA LEU A 40 1.27 -15.22 8.13
C LEU A 40 1.31 -15.34 6.63
N THR A 41 0.97 -14.24 5.98
CA THR A 41 1.04 -13.94 4.53
C THR A 41 0.11 -14.73 3.62
N TRP A 42 -0.96 -14.08 3.27
CA TRP A 42 -1.99 -14.53 2.36
C TRP A 42 -1.82 -13.88 0.99
N GLN A 43 -1.70 -14.67 -0.02
CA GLN A 43 -2.43 -14.35 -1.25
C GLN A 43 -3.83 -14.93 -1.01
N GLU A 44 -4.73 -14.08 -0.57
CA GLU A 44 -6.03 -14.47 0.04
C GLU A 44 -6.87 -15.38 -0.85
N SER A 45 -6.84 -15.18 -2.17
CA SER A 45 -7.60 -15.96 -3.13
C SER A 45 -7.02 -17.37 -3.36
N GLU A 46 -5.70 -17.55 -3.31
CA GLU A 46 -5.05 -18.84 -3.54
C GLU A 46 -5.28 -19.81 -2.37
N LEU A 47 -5.29 -19.29 -1.15
CA LEU A 47 -5.44 -20.13 0.06
C LEU A 47 -6.89 -20.48 0.36
N THR A 48 -7.83 -19.56 0.13
CA THR A 48 -9.25 -19.79 0.46
C THR A 48 -10.05 -20.36 -0.71
N GLY A 49 -9.54 -20.28 -1.95
CA GLY A 49 -10.30 -20.56 -3.16
C GLY A 49 -11.47 -19.58 -3.37
N MET A 50 -11.52 -18.49 -2.59
CA MET A 50 -12.54 -17.44 -2.67
C MET A 50 -11.94 -16.18 -3.27
N GLU A 51 -12.73 -15.43 -4.03
CA GLU A 51 -12.29 -14.16 -4.61
C GLU A 51 -12.08 -13.11 -3.49
N ALA A 52 -10.84 -12.62 -3.36
CA ALA A 52 -10.55 -11.46 -2.53
C ALA A 52 -10.98 -10.17 -3.24
N GLN A 53 -11.58 -9.26 -2.50
CA GLN A 53 -12.04 -7.99 -3.06
C GLN A 53 -11.91 -6.85 -2.05
N THR A 54 -11.87 -5.61 -2.53
CA THR A 54 -11.84 -4.45 -1.63
C THR A 54 -13.11 -4.38 -0.79
N VAL A 55 -12.99 -3.88 0.46
CA VAL A 55 -14.16 -3.69 1.35
C VAL A 55 -15.25 -2.84 0.68
N HIS A 56 -14.87 -1.86 -0.15
CA HIS A 56 -15.81 -1.04 -0.91
C HIS A 56 -16.64 -1.87 -1.89
N ARG A 57 -15.99 -2.79 -2.62
CA ARG A 57 -16.66 -3.69 -3.57
C ARG A 57 -17.53 -4.72 -2.85
N LEU A 58 -17.02 -5.30 -1.76
CA LEU A 58 -17.77 -6.23 -0.91
C LEU A 58 -19.09 -5.62 -0.40
N LEU A 59 -19.05 -4.33 -0.05
CA LEU A 59 -20.23 -3.59 0.41
C LEU A 59 -21.12 -3.06 -0.72
N GLY A 60 -20.75 -3.25 -1.98
CA GLY A 60 -21.50 -2.73 -3.13
C GLY A 60 -21.55 -1.20 -3.11
N MET A 61 -20.37 -0.56 -3.06
CA MET A 61 -20.28 0.90 -3.06
C MET A 61 -20.82 1.48 -4.36
N THR A 62 -21.72 2.45 -4.27
CA THR A 62 -22.26 3.21 -5.40
C THR A 62 -22.21 4.70 -5.11
N TRP A 63 -22.08 5.50 -6.15
CA TRP A 63 -22.19 6.95 -6.05
C TRP A 63 -23.65 7.38 -6.28
N ASN A 64 -24.24 8.04 -5.29
CA ASN A 64 -25.59 8.60 -5.44
C ASN A 64 -25.46 10.04 -5.93
N GLU A 65 -25.76 10.27 -7.22
CA GLU A 65 -25.67 11.61 -7.83
C GLU A 65 -26.63 12.62 -7.20
N ALA A 66 -27.84 12.19 -6.85
CA ALA A 66 -28.84 13.08 -6.25
C ALA A 66 -28.45 13.58 -4.85
N ALA A 67 -27.77 12.72 -4.08
CA ALA A 67 -27.34 13.03 -2.72
C ALA A 67 -25.88 13.50 -2.64
N HIS A 68 -25.14 13.47 -3.73
CA HIS A 68 -23.68 13.74 -3.79
C HIS A 68 -22.89 12.99 -2.70
N GLN A 69 -23.22 11.71 -2.45
CA GLN A 69 -22.58 10.93 -1.41
C GLN A 69 -22.42 9.45 -1.84
N VAL A 70 -21.42 8.82 -1.21
CA VAL A 70 -21.23 7.37 -1.31
C VAL A 70 -22.32 6.65 -0.53
N THR A 71 -22.91 5.64 -1.15
CA THR A 71 -23.87 4.71 -0.53
C THR A 71 -23.36 3.27 -0.68
N PHE A 72 -23.81 2.41 0.23
CA PHE A 72 -23.48 0.99 0.21
C PHE A 72 -24.77 0.18 0.06
N GLN A 73 -24.73 -0.84 -0.77
CA GLN A 73 -25.86 -1.78 -0.97
C GLN A 73 -26.00 -2.71 0.24
N LYS A 74 -24.86 -3.22 0.73
CA LYS A 74 -24.83 -4.09 1.92
C LYS A 74 -24.96 -3.25 3.19
N THR A 75 -26.03 -3.53 3.96
CA THR A 75 -26.43 -2.78 5.16
C THR A 75 -27.08 -3.72 6.16
N GLU A 76 -27.63 -3.21 7.26
CA GLU A 76 -28.43 -4.00 8.22
C GLU A 76 -29.68 -4.64 7.58
N LYS A 77 -30.21 -4.04 6.50
CA LYS A 77 -31.38 -4.55 5.78
C LYS A 77 -31.03 -5.63 4.76
N GLU A 78 -29.86 -5.52 4.18
CA GLU A 78 -29.30 -6.46 3.21
C GLU A 78 -27.87 -6.82 3.62
N PRO A 79 -27.68 -7.64 4.65
CA PRO A 79 -26.36 -7.94 5.18
C PRO A 79 -25.56 -8.88 4.27
N LEU A 80 -24.26 -8.95 4.52
CA LEU A 80 -23.38 -9.93 3.90
C LEU A 80 -23.78 -11.35 4.31
N GLU A 81 -23.77 -12.26 3.35
CA GLU A 81 -24.05 -13.69 3.57
C GLU A 81 -22.76 -14.46 3.83
N ALA A 82 -22.07 -14.12 4.94
CA ALA A 82 -20.81 -14.70 5.30
C ALA A 82 -20.82 -15.13 6.78
N GLU A 83 -20.24 -16.29 7.08
CA GLU A 83 -20.02 -16.78 8.44
C GLU A 83 -18.78 -16.14 9.07
N ALA A 84 -17.79 -15.79 8.22
CA ALA A 84 -16.58 -15.09 8.61
C ALA A 84 -16.21 -14.04 7.57
N VAL A 85 -15.68 -12.92 8.02
CA VAL A 85 -15.10 -11.86 7.18
C VAL A 85 -13.70 -11.58 7.69
N ILE A 86 -12.72 -11.68 6.79
CA ILE A 86 -11.32 -11.36 7.06
C ILE A 86 -11.03 -10.05 6.35
N VAL A 87 -10.48 -9.07 7.07
CA VAL A 87 -10.09 -7.78 6.53
C VAL A 87 -8.60 -7.60 6.74
N ASP A 88 -7.85 -7.64 5.65
CA ASP A 88 -6.43 -7.34 5.66
C ASP A 88 -6.18 -5.84 5.44
N GLU A 89 -4.92 -5.41 5.65
CA GLU A 89 -4.49 -4.00 5.58
C GLU A 89 -5.42 -3.06 6.38
N MET A 90 -5.85 -3.51 7.56
CA MET A 90 -6.80 -2.79 8.40
C MET A 90 -6.31 -1.41 8.84
N SER A 91 -5.03 -1.13 8.76
CA SER A 91 -4.44 0.20 8.94
C SER A 91 -5.02 1.25 7.99
N MET A 92 -5.45 0.83 6.79
CA MET A 92 -6.00 1.70 5.74
C MET A 92 -7.50 1.97 5.89
N VAL A 93 -8.20 1.27 6.80
CA VAL A 93 -9.65 1.38 6.99
C VAL A 93 -9.99 2.53 7.92
N ASP A 94 -10.79 3.49 7.45
CA ASP A 94 -11.26 4.63 8.24
C ASP A 94 -12.56 4.32 9.02
N VAL A 95 -12.99 5.28 9.86
CA VAL A 95 -14.19 5.11 10.70
C VAL A 95 -15.46 4.91 9.88
N SER A 96 -15.59 5.59 8.76
CA SER A 96 -16.80 5.53 7.93
C SER A 96 -16.94 4.17 7.27
N LEU A 97 -15.85 3.69 6.67
CA LEU A 97 -15.81 2.39 6.01
C LEU A 97 -15.97 1.25 7.03
N PHE A 98 -15.30 1.33 8.18
CA PHE A 98 -15.45 0.35 9.24
C PHE A 98 -16.88 0.31 9.80
N SER A 99 -17.50 1.49 9.98
CA SER A 99 -18.91 1.57 10.41
C SER A 99 -19.84 0.92 9.39
N ALA A 100 -19.64 1.17 8.10
CA ALA A 100 -20.41 0.55 7.03
C ALA A 100 -20.25 -0.98 7.02
N LEU A 101 -19.02 -1.47 7.17
CA LEU A 101 -18.74 -2.91 7.27
C LEU A 101 -19.48 -3.54 8.46
N LEU A 102 -19.35 -2.95 9.66
CA LEU A 102 -20.02 -3.50 10.86
C LEU A 102 -21.55 -3.55 10.71
N ARG A 103 -22.14 -2.59 10.01
CA ARG A 103 -23.58 -2.57 9.72
C ARG A 103 -24.01 -3.66 8.75
N ALA A 104 -23.12 -4.03 7.84
CA ALA A 104 -23.39 -5.07 6.85
C ALA A 104 -23.20 -6.50 7.40
N LEU A 105 -22.62 -6.67 8.59
CA LEU A 105 -22.42 -7.99 9.18
C LEU A 105 -23.68 -8.49 9.91
N ARG A 106 -24.00 -9.78 9.73
CA ARG A 106 -25.03 -10.45 10.51
C ARG A 106 -24.57 -10.69 11.95
N PRO A 107 -25.49 -10.72 12.93
CA PRO A 107 -25.16 -11.20 14.26
C PRO A 107 -24.62 -12.64 14.21
N GLY A 108 -23.44 -12.86 14.79
CA GLY A 108 -22.78 -14.17 14.76
C GLY A 108 -21.69 -14.32 13.70
N THR A 109 -21.60 -13.43 12.72
CA THR A 109 -20.47 -13.39 11.77
C THR A 109 -19.16 -13.16 12.53
N ARG A 110 -18.15 -13.98 12.27
CA ARG A 110 -16.79 -13.78 12.78
C ARG A 110 -16.10 -12.68 11.98
N LEU A 111 -15.39 -11.78 12.66
CA LEU A 111 -14.63 -10.72 12.01
C LEU A 111 -13.17 -10.82 12.44
N VAL A 112 -12.29 -11.06 11.48
CA VAL A 112 -10.84 -11.10 11.66
C VAL A 112 -10.26 -9.85 11.02
N LEU A 113 -9.47 -9.09 11.79
CA LEU A 113 -8.85 -7.85 11.34
C LEU A 113 -7.32 -8.03 11.36
N VAL A 114 -6.71 -7.99 10.20
CA VAL A 114 -5.27 -8.17 10.00
C VAL A 114 -4.65 -6.83 9.59
N GLY A 115 -3.44 -6.55 10.02
CA GLY A 115 -2.75 -5.32 9.60
C GLY A 115 -1.60 -4.93 10.52
N ASP A 116 -0.89 -3.90 10.13
CA ASP A 116 0.24 -3.33 10.84
C ASP A 116 -0.14 -1.96 11.42
N ALA A 117 -0.19 -1.86 12.75
CA ALA A 117 -0.57 -0.63 13.46
C ALA A 117 0.50 0.47 13.41
N ASP A 118 1.72 0.14 13.00
CA ASP A 118 2.87 1.05 12.93
C ASP A 118 3.07 1.65 11.54
N GLN A 119 2.40 1.08 10.52
CA GLN A 119 2.27 1.68 9.20
C GLN A 119 1.43 2.96 9.24
N LEU A 120 1.40 3.66 8.11
CA LEU A 120 0.58 4.85 7.94
C LEU A 120 -0.90 4.53 8.15
N PRO A 121 -1.63 5.34 8.93
CA PRO A 121 -3.07 5.17 9.10
C PRO A 121 -3.83 5.54 7.83
N SER A 122 -5.13 5.19 7.79
CA SER A 122 -6.05 5.56 6.70
C SER A 122 -5.97 7.04 6.33
N VAL A 123 -6.24 7.39 5.08
CA VAL A 123 -6.35 8.80 4.66
C VAL A 123 -7.61 9.44 5.28
N GLY A 124 -8.69 8.67 5.40
CA GLY A 124 -9.95 9.10 6.01
C GLY A 124 -9.88 9.31 7.52
N ALA A 125 -10.99 9.65 8.12
CA ALA A 125 -11.07 10.04 9.53
C ALA A 125 -10.83 8.87 10.50
N GLY A 126 -10.13 9.14 11.60
CA GLY A 126 -9.88 8.19 12.69
C GLY A 126 -8.63 7.33 12.49
N ASN A 127 -8.35 6.49 13.48
CA ASN A 127 -7.34 5.43 13.45
C ASN A 127 -7.97 4.19 14.08
N VAL A 128 -8.85 3.57 13.30
CA VAL A 128 -9.71 2.47 13.77
C VAL A 128 -8.86 1.33 14.33
N PHE A 129 -7.94 0.82 13.54
CA PHE A 129 -7.12 -0.34 13.93
C PHE A 129 -6.32 -0.07 15.21
N GLY A 130 -5.61 1.06 15.25
CA GLY A 130 -4.88 1.46 16.44
C GLY A 130 -5.78 1.72 17.67
N ASP A 131 -7.01 2.24 17.47
CA ASP A 131 -7.95 2.46 18.58
C ASP A 131 -8.53 1.15 19.12
N LEU A 132 -8.81 0.18 18.24
CA LEU A 132 -9.24 -1.18 18.61
C LEU A 132 -8.16 -1.85 19.47
N ILE A 133 -6.91 -1.88 18.99
CA ILE A 133 -5.76 -2.46 19.72
C ILE A 133 -5.58 -1.78 21.07
N ARG A 134 -5.47 -0.45 21.10
CA ARG A 134 -5.25 0.32 22.34
C ARG A 134 -6.43 0.31 23.29
N SER A 135 -7.60 -0.16 22.87
CA SER A 135 -8.75 -0.33 23.76
C SER A 135 -8.53 -1.46 24.77
N GLY A 136 -7.79 -2.50 24.39
CA GLY A 136 -7.61 -3.72 25.19
C GLY A 136 -8.90 -4.53 25.40
N ARG A 137 -9.94 -4.26 24.59
CA ARG A 137 -11.26 -4.91 24.72
C ARG A 137 -11.51 -6.02 23.73
N ILE A 138 -10.67 -6.10 22.71
CA ILE A 138 -10.77 -7.07 21.61
C ILE A 138 -9.60 -8.04 21.74
N PRO A 139 -9.83 -9.35 21.64
CA PRO A 139 -8.76 -10.33 21.59
C PRO A 139 -7.76 -9.97 20.48
N MET A 140 -6.48 -10.04 20.80
CA MET A 140 -5.42 -9.66 19.87
C MET A 140 -4.30 -10.70 19.93
N VAL A 141 -3.80 -11.05 18.76
CA VAL A 141 -2.54 -11.78 18.59
C VAL A 141 -1.55 -10.81 17.96
N ALA A 142 -0.43 -10.59 18.62
CA ALA A 142 0.67 -9.80 18.09
C ALA A 142 1.78 -10.76 17.63
N LEU A 143 2.17 -10.63 16.37
CA LEU A 143 3.29 -11.36 15.80
C LEU A 143 4.55 -10.55 16.07
N THR A 144 5.38 -11.02 16.99
CA THR A 144 6.58 -10.30 17.46
C THR A 144 7.87 -11.00 17.09
N GLU A 145 7.79 -12.27 16.67
CA GLU A 145 8.97 -13.05 16.31
C GLU A 145 9.28 -12.92 14.82
N VAL A 146 10.55 -12.70 14.53
CA VAL A 146 11.10 -12.65 13.18
C VAL A 146 11.61 -14.04 12.84
N PHE A 147 11.19 -14.62 11.74
CA PHE A 147 11.69 -15.94 11.30
C PHE A 147 13.20 -15.90 11.06
N ARG A 148 13.91 -17.04 11.29
CA ARG A 148 15.36 -17.14 11.13
C ARG A 148 15.90 -16.60 9.82
N GLN A 149 15.18 -16.75 8.70
CA GLN A 149 15.60 -16.21 7.40
C GLN A 149 15.51 -14.68 7.36
N ALA A 150 14.62 -14.08 8.14
CA ALA A 150 14.48 -12.64 8.25
C ALA A 150 15.50 -12.02 9.23
N ASP A 151 16.10 -12.80 10.13
CA ASP A 151 17.20 -12.34 11.01
C ASP A 151 18.45 -11.90 10.21
N GLU A 152 18.63 -12.39 8.99
CA GLU A 152 19.72 -11.98 8.08
C GLU A 152 19.37 -10.70 7.30
N SER A 153 18.11 -10.27 7.24
CA SER A 153 17.67 -9.07 6.51
C SER A 153 18.00 -7.79 7.28
N TYR A 154 18.77 -6.93 6.65
CA TYR A 154 19.06 -5.58 7.16
C TYR A 154 17.86 -4.64 6.99
N ILE A 155 16.99 -4.86 6.01
CA ILE A 155 15.72 -4.12 5.87
C ILE A 155 14.89 -4.31 7.13
N ILE A 156 14.65 -5.55 7.54
CA ILE A 156 13.82 -5.90 8.70
C ILE A 156 14.45 -5.36 9.99
N ARG A 157 15.74 -5.57 10.20
CA ARG A 157 16.45 -5.04 11.38
C ARG A 157 16.34 -3.53 11.49
N ASN A 158 16.54 -2.81 10.39
CA ASN A 158 16.41 -1.36 10.37
C ASN A 158 14.96 -0.88 10.54
N ALA A 159 13.99 -1.59 9.98
CA ALA A 159 12.57 -1.30 10.20
C ALA A 159 12.18 -1.44 11.68
N HIS A 160 12.69 -2.46 12.38
CA HIS A 160 12.50 -2.60 13.84
C HIS A 160 13.14 -1.46 14.63
N LEU A 161 14.37 -1.03 14.27
CA LEU A 161 14.99 0.14 14.90
C LEU A 161 14.10 1.38 14.73
N VAL A 162 13.65 1.64 13.50
CA VAL A 162 12.78 2.77 13.18
C VAL A 162 11.47 2.69 13.97
N ASN A 163 10.84 1.52 14.05
CA ASN A 163 9.62 1.33 14.83
C ASN A 163 9.85 1.62 16.32
N GLY A 164 11.00 1.23 16.85
CA GLY A 164 11.44 1.56 18.22
C GLY A 164 11.84 3.03 18.44
N GLY A 165 11.79 3.87 17.40
CA GLY A 165 12.18 5.30 17.50
C GLY A 165 13.68 5.57 17.34
N VAL A 166 14.41 4.59 16.89
CA VAL A 166 15.86 4.68 16.64
C VAL A 166 16.08 4.79 15.13
N GLY A 167 16.96 5.72 14.71
CA GLY A 167 17.31 5.83 13.29
C GLY A 167 17.90 4.54 12.73
N PRO A 168 17.69 4.25 11.42
CA PRO A 168 18.27 3.09 10.78
C PRO A 168 19.81 3.17 10.78
N ASP A 169 20.46 2.00 10.78
CA ASP A 169 21.93 1.94 10.66
C ASP A 169 22.37 2.25 9.22
N LEU A 170 22.65 3.52 8.96
CA LEU A 170 23.07 4.03 7.65
C LEU A 170 24.53 3.70 7.32
N LYS A 171 25.30 3.15 8.24
CA LYS A 171 26.72 2.79 8.04
C LYS A 171 26.86 1.37 7.46
N THR A 172 25.90 0.51 7.73
CA THR A 172 25.87 -0.86 7.20
C THR A 172 25.31 -0.84 5.79
N ASN A 173 26.20 -0.89 4.79
CA ASN A 173 25.85 -0.95 3.36
C ASN A 173 26.12 -2.35 2.83
N ARG A 174 25.26 -3.32 3.13
CA ARG A 174 25.43 -4.72 2.71
C ARG A 174 24.09 -5.50 2.70
N GLY A 175 24.12 -6.64 2.05
CA GLY A 175 22.94 -7.50 1.95
C GLY A 175 21.83 -6.81 1.14
N ASP A 176 20.70 -6.64 1.76
CA ASP A 176 19.47 -6.09 1.19
C ASP A 176 19.25 -4.59 1.51
N PHE A 177 20.15 -3.94 2.24
CA PHE A 177 20.00 -2.55 2.69
C PHE A 177 21.21 -1.69 2.37
N PHE A 178 21.00 -0.56 1.69
CA PHE A 178 22.05 0.40 1.34
C PHE A 178 21.60 1.84 1.60
N PHE A 179 22.57 2.67 1.98
CA PHE A 179 22.39 4.13 2.10
C PHE A 179 23.40 4.87 1.23
N LEU A 180 22.93 5.80 0.42
CA LEU A 180 23.75 6.68 -0.41
C LEU A 180 23.56 8.13 0.02
N CYS A 181 24.53 8.66 0.74
CA CYS A 181 24.51 10.06 1.21
C CYS A 181 24.57 11.02 0.03
N ARG A 182 23.50 11.79 -0.14
CA ARG A 182 23.39 12.88 -1.12
C ARG A 182 22.60 14.01 -0.46
N ARG A 183 23.20 15.18 -0.29
CA ARG A 183 22.55 16.32 0.39
C ARG A 183 21.97 17.34 -0.57
N VAL A 184 22.38 17.30 -1.82
CA VAL A 184 21.94 18.24 -2.88
C VAL A 184 20.86 17.58 -3.72
N PRO A 185 19.66 18.19 -3.89
CA PRO A 185 18.53 17.60 -4.59
C PRO A 185 18.85 17.07 -6.00
N GLU A 186 19.59 17.81 -6.81
CA GLU A 186 19.97 17.39 -8.16
C GLU A 186 20.85 16.13 -8.14
N ARG A 187 21.70 16.00 -7.10
CA ARG A 187 22.52 14.80 -6.89
C ARG A 187 21.69 13.62 -6.40
N MET A 188 20.65 13.86 -5.59
CA MET A 188 19.70 12.82 -5.20
C MET A 188 19.00 12.26 -6.46
N VAL A 189 18.41 13.15 -7.26
CA VAL A 189 17.67 12.76 -8.47
C VAL A 189 18.56 12.05 -9.48
N SER A 190 19.75 12.60 -9.77
CA SER A 190 20.68 11.96 -10.71
C SER A 190 21.15 10.58 -10.23
N THR A 191 21.35 10.41 -8.92
CA THR A 191 21.68 9.09 -8.34
C THR A 191 20.52 8.11 -8.48
N VAL A 192 19.27 8.54 -8.24
CA VAL A 192 18.08 7.69 -8.44
C VAL A 192 17.94 7.25 -9.89
N VAL A 193 18.08 8.18 -10.83
CA VAL A 193 18.03 7.87 -12.27
C VAL A 193 19.12 6.86 -12.65
N GLU A 194 20.36 7.08 -12.18
CA GLU A 194 21.47 6.16 -12.43
C GLU A 194 21.21 4.76 -11.85
N LEU A 195 20.67 4.69 -10.63
CA LEU A 195 20.30 3.41 -10.00
C LEU A 195 19.27 2.65 -10.84
N CYS A 196 18.19 3.31 -11.27
CA CYS A 196 17.14 2.68 -12.05
C CYS A 196 17.59 2.28 -13.45
N LYS A 197 18.39 3.13 -14.12
CA LYS A 197 18.75 2.93 -15.53
C LYS A 197 19.89 1.95 -15.73
N THR A 198 20.91 1.98 -14.86
CA THR A 198 22.17 1.29 -15.12
C THR A 198 22.63 0.44 -13.94
N ARG A 199 22.73 1.02 -12.73
CA ARG A 199 23.45 0.31 -11.66
C ARG A 199 22.73 -0.93 -11.16
N LEU A 200 21.42 -0.88 -10.92
CA LEU A 200 20.67 -2.05 -10.45
C LEU A 200 20.50 -3.09 -11.55
N PRO A 201 20.14 -2.73 -12.80
CA PRO A 201 20.08 -3.68 -13.89
C PRO A 201 21.42 -4.39 -14.17
N GLU A 202 22.52 -3.62 -14.28
CA GLU A 202 23.82 -4.16 -14.67
C GLU A 202 24.55 -4.89 -13.55
N LYS A 203 24.41 -4.45 -12.29
CA LYS A 203 25.19 -4.98 -11.16
C LYS A 203 24.44 -5.99 -10.32
N MET A 204 23.11 -5.92 -10.29
CA MET A 204 22.27 -6.76 -9.44
C MET A 204 21.22 -7.56 -10.22
N GLY A 205 21.11 -7.36 -11.54
CA GLY A 205 20.13 -8.06 -12.39
C GLY A 205 18.67 -7.71 -12.04
N ILE A 206 18.43 -6.53 -11.43
CA ILE A 206 17.09 -6.06 -11.09
C ILE A 206 16.61 -5.17 -12.24
N ALA A 207 15.60 -5.62 -12.94
CA ALA A 207 15.06 -4.90 -14.07
C ALA A 207 14.36 -3.57 -13.63
N PRO A 208 14.35 -2.52 -14.47
CA PRO A 208 13.76 -1.22 -14.10
C PRO A 208 12.29 -1.31 -13.67
N GLU A 209 11.53 -2.25 -14.22
CA GLU A 209 10.13 -2.53 -13.87
C GLU A 209 9.97 -3.11 -12.46
N ASP A 210 10.99 -3.78 -11.93
CA ASP A 210 11.03 -4.33 -10.57
C ASP A 210 11.40 -3.29 -9.51
N ILE A 211 11.77 -2.08 -9.94
CA ILE A 211 12.23 -1.01 -9.06
C ILE A 211 11.09 0.00 -8.83
N GLN A 212 10.80 0.31 -7.59
CA GLN A 212 9.90 1.40 -7.25
C GLN A 212 10.63 2.52 -6.51
N VAL A 213 10.52 3.72 -7.05
CA VAL A 213 11.03 4.93 -6.38
C VAL A 213 9.94 5.49 -5.46
N LEU A 214 10.27 5.70 -4.20
CA LEU A 214 9.39 6.26 -3.19
C LEU A 214 9.91 7.60 -2.68
N THR A 215 9.02 8.56 -2.50
CA THR A 215 9.32 9.85 -1.86
C THR A 215 8.16 10.29 -0.96
N PRO A 216 8.42 11.02 0.14
CA PRO A 216 7.35 11.54 0.98
C PRO A 216 6.47 12.59 0.31
N THR A 217 6.98 13.29 -0.72
CA THR A 217 6.35 14.49 -1.27
C THR A 217 5.99 14.37 -2.76
N ARG A 218 4.95 15.10 -3.18
CA ARG A 218 4.57 15.20 -4.60
C ARG A 218 5.29 16.36 -5.32
N LYS A 219 5.48 17.48 -4.62
CA LYS A 219 6.03 18.73 -5.18
C LYS A 219 7.51 18.92 -4.83
N GLY A 220 8.18 19.79 -5.56
CA GLY A 220 9.60 20.11 -5.39
C GLY A 220 10.53 19.17 -6.17
N GLU A 221 11.82 19.42 -6.10
CA GLU A 221 12.85 18.73 -6.90
C GLU A 221 12.95 17.23 -6.57
N CYS A 222 12.73 16.84 -5.33
CA CYS A 222 12.65 15.44 -4.90
C CYS A 222 11.22 14.90 -4.84
N GLY A 223 10.23 15.61 -5.40
CA GLY A 223 8.85 15.19 -5.46
C GLY A 223 8.55 14.30 -6.66
N THR A 224 7.45 13.54 -6.58
CA THR A 224 7.07 12.57 -7.62
C THR A 224 6.92 13.21 -8.99
N VAL A 225 6.40 14.45 -9.08
CA VAL A 225 6.18 15.13 -10.38
C VAL A 225 7.50 15.34 -11.12
N TYR A 226 8.52 15.83 -10.44
CA TYR A 226 9.83 16.07 -11.06
C TYR A 226 10.59 14.76 -11.30
N LEU A 227 10.56 13.84 -10.32
CA LEU A 227 11.18 12.52 -10.46
C LEU A 227 10.62 11.73 -11.64
N ASN A 228 9.30 11.73 -11.84
CA ASN A 228 8.67 11.02 -12.94
C ASN A 228 9.11 11.57 -14.30
N ARG A 229 9.26 12.89 -14.45
CA ARG A 229 9.81 13.49 -15.69
C ARG A 229 11.25 13.02 -15.95
N CYS A 230 12.10 13.03 -14.93
CA CYS A 230 13.50 12.62 -15.06
C CYS A 230 13.61 11.12 -15.37
N LEU A 231 12.81 10.29 -14.68
CA LEU A 231 12.81 8.85 -14.88
C LEU A 231 12.23 8.45 -16.23
N GLN A 232 11.12 9.06 -16.68
CA GLN A 232 10.57 8.85 -17.99
C GLN A 232 11.59 9.19 -19.10
N ALA A 233 12.23 10.37 -19.01
CA ALA A 233 13.25 10.77 -19.97
C ALA A 233 14.45 9.82 -20.04
N ALA A 234 14.79 9.18 -18.91
CA ALA A 234 15.93 8.27 -18.81
C ALA A 234 15.60 6.82 -19.19
N LEU A 235 14.42 6.33 -18.79
CA LEU A 235 14.02 4.92 -18.93
C LEU A 235 13.18 4.69 -20.19
N ASN A 236 12.34 5.65 -20.55
CA ASN A 236 11.46 5.59 -21.71
C ASN A 236 11.55 6.88 -22.54
N PRO A 237 12.71 7.19 -23.17
CA PRO A 237 12.86 8.37 -24.00
C PRO A 237 11.97 8.31 -25.26
N PRO A 238 11.61 9.47 -25.86
CA PRO A 238 10.93 9.48 -27.14
C PRO A 238 11.78 8.79 -28.21
N GLY A 239 11.13 8.12 -29.13
CA GLY A 239 11.81 7.38 -30.18
C GLY A 239 10.92 7.05 -31.36
N PRO A 240 11.53 6.68 -32.51
CA PRO A 240 10.78 6.24 -33.67
C PRO A 240 9.88 5.04 -33.34
N GLY A 241 8.62 5.10 -33.77
CA GLY A 241 7.67 4.00 -33.56
C GLY A 241 6.99 3.98 -32.20
N LYS A 242 7.19 5.00 -31.35
CA LYS A 242 6.43 5.21 -30.12
C LYS A 242 5.45 6.37 -30.28
N ASN A 243 4.19 6.07 -30.08
CA ASN A 243 3.18 7.10 -30.05
C ASN A 243 3.15 7.80 -28.68
N GLU A 244 2.74 9.06 -28.70
CA GLU A 244 2.64 9.91 -27.51
C GLU A 244 1.29 10.61 -27.46
N LYS A 245 0.77 10.80 -26.25
CA LYS A 245 -0.44 11.59 -25.97
C LYS A 245 -0.16 12.62 -24.88
N ALA A 246 -0.25 13.88 -25.25
CA ALA A 246 -0.22 14.97 -24.29
C ALA A 246 -1.59 15.09 -23.59
N PHE A 247 -1.57 15.21 -22.25
CA PHE A 247 -2.74 15.47 -21.43
C PHE A 247 -2.34 16.37 -20.24
N GLY A 248 -2.76 17.61 -20.27
CA GLY A 248 -2.32 18.61 -19.29
C GLY A 248 -0.80 18.78 -19.30
N ASP A 249 -0.18 18.64 -18.15
CA ASP A 249 1.29 18.72 -17.97
C ASP A 249 2.00 17.37 -18.20
N LEU A 250 1.26 16.30 -18.49
CA LEU A 250 1.79 14.97 -18.72
C LEU A 250 1.87 14.64 -20.21
N ILE A 251 2.87 13.87 -20.58
CA ILE A 251 2.99 13.24 -21.90
C ILE A 251 3.06 11.75 -21.65
N PHE A 252 1.99 11.04 -21.98
CA PHE A 252 1.95 9.59 -21.98
C PHE A 252 2.62 9.05 -23.24
N ARG A 253 3.42 8.03 -23.09
CA ARG A 253 4.17 7.37 -24.16
C ARG A 253 4.06 5.86 -24.02
N GLU A 254 4.01 5.16 -25.13
CA GLU A 254 4.08 3.69 -25.14
C GLU A 254 5.30 3.21 -24.36
N GLY A 255 5.08 2.26 -23.45
CA GLY A 255 6.04 1.77 -22.47
C GLY A 255 6.10 2.56 -21.17
N ASP A 256 5.30 3.62 -20.98
CA ASP A 256 5.26 4.35 -19.71
C ASP A 256 4.60 3.55 -18.60
N ARG A 257 5.16 3.67 -17.40
CA ARG A 257 4.56 3.15 -16.18
C ARG A 257 3.59 4.17 -15.58
N VAL A 258 2.34 3.76 -15.42
CA VAL A 258 1.24 4.61 -14.95
C VAL A 258 0.54 4.01 -13.74
N MET A 259 -0.19 4.84 -13.01
CA MET A 259 -0.99 4.42 -11.86
C MET A 259 -2.39 4.99 -11.96
N GLN A 260 -3.38 4.18 -11.71
CA GLN A 260 -4.75 4.63 -11.50
C GLN A 260 -4.83 5.45 -10.20
N THR A 261 -5.41 6.63 -10.25
CA THR A 261 -5.46 7.56 -9.10
C THR A 261 -6.82 7.64 -8.43
N LYS A 262 -7.83 7.01 -9.02
CA LYS A 262 -9.20 6.95 -8.51
C LYS A 262 -9.77 5.56 -8.75
N ASN A 263 -10.70 5.11 -7.90
CA ASN A 263 -11.45 3.90 -8.20
C ASN A 263 -12.37 4.17 -9.40
N ASN A 264 -12.32 3.32 -10.40
CA ASN A 264 -13.26 3.32 -11.52
C ASN A 264 -13.81 1.91 -11.66
N TYR A 265 -15.06 1.73 -11.25
CA TYR A 265 -15.74 0.42 -11.22
C TYR A 265 -16.33 0.01 -12.56
N ASP A 266 -16.44 0.96 -13.50
CA ASP A 266 -17.14 0.79 -14.77
C ASP A 266 -16.19 0.46 -15.92
N VAL A 267 -14.89 0.69 -15.75
CA VAL A 267 -13.89 0.41 -16.79
C VAL A 267 -13.82 -1.10 -17.01
N LEU A 268 -14.08 -1.51 -18.26
CA LEU A 268 -13.99 -2.89 -18.70
C LEU A 268 -12.54 -3.30 -18.91
N TRP A 269 -12.21 -4.50 -18.47
CA TRP A 269 -10.92 -5.13 -18.74
C TRP A 269 -11.10 -6.55 -19.28
N GLU A 270 -10.11 -7.00 -20.03
CA GLU A 270 -10.01 -8.34 -20.57
C GLU A 270 -8.66 -8.95 -20.22
N LYS A 271 -8.63 -10.24 -19.87
CA LYS A 271 -7.41 -11.02 -19.67
C LYS A 271 -7.03 -11.77 -20.93
N ASP A 272 -5.78 -12.25 -20.98
CA ASP A 272 -5.26 -13.02 -22.11
C ASP A 272 -6.02 -14.34 -22.34
N ASP A 273 -6.69 -14.88 -21.32
CA ASP A 273 -7.56 -16.08 -21.41
C ASP A 273 -9.00 -15.79 -21.88
N GLY A 274 -9.30 -14.53 -22.22
CA GLY A 274 -10.64 -14.09 -22.63
C GLY A 274 -11.59 -13.81 -21.48
N THR A 275 -11.15 -13.88 -20.23
CA THR A 275 -11.96 -13.48 -19.08
C THR A 275 -12.15 -11.98 -19.11
N VAL A 276 -13.41 -11.52 -19.00
CA VAL A 276 -13.78 -10.11 -18.95
C VAL A 276 -14.32 -9.73 -17.59
N GLY A 277 -14.07 -8.50 -17.16
CA GLY A 277 -14.60 -7.97 -15.92
C GLY A 277 -14.59 -6.46 -15.90
N THR A 278 -14.87 -5.87 -14.75
CA THR A 278 -14.91 -4.43 -14.55
C THR A 278 -14.10 -3.99 -13.34
N GLY A 279 -13.60 -2.77 -13.39
CA GLY A 279 -12.96 -2.07 -12.30
C GLY A 279 -11.45 -2.08 -12.33
N ILE A 280 -10.90 -0.85 -12.31
CA ILE A 280 -9.48 -0.56 -12.04
C ILE A 280 -9.45 0.40 -10.86
N PHE A 281 -8.57 0.15 -9.90
CA PHE A 281 -8.66 0.78 -8.60
C PHE A 281 -7.50 1.74 -8.34
N ASN A 282 -7.75 2.68 -7.42
CA ASN A 282 -6.72 3.63 -6.99
C ASN A 282 -5.52 2.90 -6.38
N GLY A 283 -4.36 3.08 -7.00
CA GLY A 283 -3.12 2.40 -6.64
C GLY A 283 -2.70 1.31 -7.62
N ASP A 284 -3.62 0.81 -8.48
CA ASP A 284 -3.27 -0.15 -9.53
C ASP A 284 -2.21 0.48 -10.45
N VAL A 285 -1.10 -0.21 -10.63
CA VAL A 285 0.00 0.20 -11.50
C VAL A 285 -0.03 -0.62 -12.77
N GLY A 286 0.12 0.05 -13.89
CA GLY A 286 0.14 -0.59 -15.20
C GLY A 286 1.15 0.05 -16.14
N THR A 287 1.17 -0.47 -17.36
CA THR A 287 2.04 0.01 -18.47
C THR A 287 1.17 0.46 -19.63
N VAL A 288 1.56 1.53 -20.30
CA VAL A 288 0.98 1.95 -21.56
C VAL A 288 1.47 1.00 -22.65
N GLU A 289 0.58 0.13 -23.16
CA GLU A 289 0.94 -0.81 -24.23
C GLU A 289 0.89 -0.15 -25.61
N GLU A 290 -0.21 0.55 -25.88
CA GLU A 290 -0.44 1.15 -27.20
C GLU A 290 -1.17 2.48 -27.07
N ILE A 291 -0.83 3.41 -27.93
CA ILE A 291 -1.55 4.67 -28.12
C ILE A 291 -1.97 4.73 -29.58
N ASP A 292 -3.28 4.76 -29.81
CA ASP A 292 -3.81 4.91 -31.17
C ASP A 292 -3.22 6.15 -31.87
N PRO A 293 -2.89 6.07 -33.15
CA PRO A 293 -2.33 7.21 -33.91
C PRO A 293 -3.15 8.50 -33.85
N SER A 294 -4.47 8.40 -33.65
CA SER A 294 -5.33 9.58 -33.40
C SER A 294 -5.17 10.13 -31.98
N GLY A 295 -4.64 9.33 -31.06
CA GLY A 295 -4.55 9.63 -29.63
C GLY A 295 -5.90 9.66 -28.90
N GLU A 296 -6.94 9.06 -29.47
CA GLU A 296 -8.25 8.97 -28.85
C GLU A 296 -8.37 7.79 -27.90
N LEU A 297 -7.61 6.71 -28.17
CA LEU A 297 -7.60 5.50 -27.38
C LEU A 297 -6.18 5.18 -26.90
N ILE A 298 -6.08 4.80 -25.61
CA ILE A 298 -4.84 4.33 -24.99
C ILE A 298 -5.12 2.98 -24.37
N THR A 299 -4.35 1.96 -24.76
CA THR A 299 -4.41 0.62 -24.17
C THR A 299 -3.39 0.52 -23.05
N LEU A 300 -3.87 0.13 -21.90
CA LEU A 300 -3.08 -0.06 -20.68
C LEU A 300 -3.12 -1.52 -20.25
N ARG A 301 -2.02 -2.02 -19.70
CA ARG A 301 -1.95 -3.32 -19.08
C ARG A 301 -1.73 -3.16 -17.58
N PHE A 302 -2.66 -3.67 -16.80
CA PHE A 302 -2.57 -3.78 -15.34
C PHE A 302 -2.46 -5.26 -14.98
N ASP A 303 -1.28 -5.71 -14.60
CA ASP A 303 -0.95 -7.13 -14.40
C ASP A 303 -1.35 -8.00 -15.62
N ASP A 304 -2.35 -8.86 -15.48
CA ASP A 304 -2.91 -9.71 -16.53
C ASP A 304 -4.16 -9.11 -17.22
N ARG A 305 -4.53 -7.86 -16.93
CA ARG A 305 -5.74 -7.18 -17.42
C ARG A 305 -5.38 -6.11 -18.43
N THR A 306 -5.92 -6.21 -19.63
CA THR A 306 -5.84 -5.19 -20.69
C THR A 306 -7.06 -4.29 -20.63
N VAL A 307 -6.86 -2.99 -20.73
CA VAL A 307 -7.89 -1.96 -20.54
C VAL A 307 -7.73 -0.86 -21.57
N SER A 308 -8.83 -0.40 -22.15
CA SER A 308 -8.84 0.73 -23.07
C SER A 308 -9.34 2.01 -22.38
N TYR A 309 -8.55 3.06 -22.45
CA TYR A 309 -8.85 4.38 -21.91
C TYR A 309 -9.08 5.38 -23.05
N THR A 310 -10.21 6.06 -22.97
CA THR A 310 -10.49 7.23 -23.81
C THR A 310 -9.84 8.50 -23.22
N ALA A 311 -9.69 9.53 -24.01
CA ALA A 311 -8.99 10.75 -23.60
C ALA A 311 -9.59 11.43 -22.35
N ASP A 312 -10.90 11.29 -22.13
CA ASP A 312 -11.59 11.81 -20.95
C ASP A 312 -11.25 11.07 -19.66
N LEU A 313 -10.81 9.81 -19.74
CA LEU A 313 -10.41 9.03 -18.56
C LEU A 313 -8.95 9.28 -18.14
N LEU A 314 -8.13 9.91 -18.96
CA LEU A 314 -6.71 10.15 -18.67
C LEU A 314 -6.48 10.99 -17.41
N HIS A 315 -7.45 11.79 -16.99
CA HIS A 315 -7.37 12.53 -15.72
C HIS A 315 -7.35 11.62 -14.47
N GLN A 316 -7.58 10.32 -14.65
CA GLN A 316 -7.52 9.31 -13.59
C GLN A 316 -6.14 8.63 -13.50
N LEU A 317 -5.24 8.93 -14.43
CA LEU A 317 -3.90 8.37 -14.47
C LEU A 317 -2.85 9.38 -13.99
N ASP A 318 -1.78 8.87 -13.42
CA ASP A 318 -0.54 9.63 -13.12
C ASP A 318 0.66 8.73 -13.48
N MET A 319 1.84 9.34 -13.68
CA MET A 319 3.07 8.58 -13.91
C MET A 319 3.48 7.84 -12.64
N ALA A 320 4.00 6.62 -12.77
CA ALA A 320 4.29 5.73 -11.65
C ALA A 320 5.73 5.22 -11.55
N TYR A 321 6.69 5.83 -12.23
CA TYR A 321 8.11 5.54 -12.00
C TYR A 321 8.52 5.90 -10.56
N ALA A 322 8.01 7.03 -10.06
CA ALA A 322 8.11 7.44 -8.68
C ALA A 322 6.73 7.73 -8.11
N ILE A 323 6.43 7.20 -6.92
CA ILE A 323 5.16 7.42 -6.21
C ILE A 323 5.40 7.91 -4.80
N THR A 324 4.37 8.47 -4.17
CA THR A 324 4.47 8.82 -2.75
C THR A 324 4.36 7.58 -1.88
N VAL A 325 4.99 7.63 -0.69
CA VAL A 325 4.88 6.52 0.30
C VAL A 325 3.42 6.19 0.62
N HIS A 326 2.53 7.19 0.66
CA HIS A 326 1.10 6.98 0.88
C HIS A 326 0.43 6.17 -0.23
N LYS A 327 0.89 6.34 -1.48
CA LYS A 327 0.38 5.58 -2.63
C LYS A 327 0.96 4.17 -2.72
N ALA A 328 2.04 3.90 -2.01
CA ALA A 328 2.66 2.59 -1.95
C ALA A 328 2.07 1.69 -0.83
N GLN A 329 1.12 2.19 -0.03
CA GLN A 329 0.45 1.37 0.98
C GLN A 329 -0.31 0.21 0.31
N GLY A 330 -0.25 -0.98 0.92
CA GLY A 330 -0.87 -2.19 0.37
C GLY A 330 -0.09 -2.86 -0.77
N SER A 331 1.01 -2.25 -1.25
CA SER A 331 1.83 -2.82 -2.33
C SER A 331 3.24 -3.15 -1.83
N GLU A 332 3.86 -4.17 -2.41
CA GLU A 332 5.25 -4.53 -2.16
C GLU A 332 6.03 -4.59 -3.48
N TYR A 333 7.32 -4.27 -3.41
CA TYR A 333 8.19 -4.18 -4.58
C TYR A 333 9.47 -4.96 -4.36
N LYS A 334 9.98 -5.58 -5.40
CA LYS A 334 11.24 -6.33 -5.34
C LYS A 334 12.39 -5.43 -4.86
N ALA A 335 12.52 -4.25 -5.45
CA ALA A 335 13.48 -3.24 -5.02
C ALA A 335 12.82 -1.88 -4.80
N VAL A 336 13.16 -1.22 -3.70
CA VAL A 336 12.70 0.13 -3.36
C VAL A 336 13.88 1.09 -3.30
N ILE A 337 13.75 2.23 -3.94
CA ILE A 337 14.63 3.38 -3.76
C ILE A 337 13.85 4.47 -3.03
N LEU A 338 14.20 4.73 -1.78
CA LEU A 338 13.57 5.75 -0.94
C LEU A 338 14.37 7.04 -0.94
N LEU A 339 13.75 8.16 -1.29
CA LEU A 339 14.38 9.48 -1.15
C LEU A 339 14.18 10.02 0.26
N ALA A 340 15.29 10.25 0.96
CA ALA A 340 15.34 10.92 2.25
C ALA A 340 15.76 12.40 2.04
N ALA A 341 14.81 13.21 1.56
CA ALA A 341 14.99 14.62 1.25
C ALA A 341 14.19 15.51 2.21
N PRO A 342 14.58 16.77 2.42
CA PRO A 342 13.79 17.73 3.17
C PRO A 342 12.37 17.86 2.59
N ALA A 343 11.38 17.80 3.47
CA ALA A 343 9.96 17.88 3.11
C ALA A 343 9.17 18.58 4.23
N ALA A 344 7.88 18.77 4.04
CA ALA A 344 7.01 19.33 5.08
C ALA A 344 7.10 18.48 6.37
N PRO A 345 7.14 19.08 7.56
CA PRO A 345 7.34 18.35 8.83
C PRO A 345 6.33 17.23 9.09
N GLY A 346 5.09 17.37 8.56
CA GLY A 346 4.06 16.32 8.65
C GLY A 346 4.32 15.08 7.79
N LEU A 347 5.26 15.16 6.86
CA LEU A 347 5.68 14.03 6.01
C LEU A 347 6.97 13.38 6.50
N LEU A 348 7.72 14.07 7.38
CA LEU A 348 8.96 13.55 7.98
C LEU A 348 8.65 12.93 9.34
N VAL A 349 7.87 11.87 9.34
CA VAL A 349 7.42 11.14 10.52
C VAL A 349 7.77 9.66 10.44
N ARG A 350 7.90 9.02 11.60
CA ARG A 350 8.24 7.58 11.74
C ARG A 350 7.42 6.68 10.85
N GLY A 351 6.09 6.83 10.87
CA GLY A 351 5.20 6.00 10.09
C GLY A 351 5.44 6.06 8.58
N VAL A 352 5.86 7.23 8.04
CA VAL A 352 6.22 7.37 6.61
C VAL A 352 7.50 6.59 6.32
N LEU A 353 8.54 6.73 7.15
CA LEU A 353 9.79 6.01 6.97
C LEU A 353 9.58 4.49 7.09
N TYR A 354 8.91 4.05 8.16
CA TYR A 354 8.62 2.65 8.41
C TYR A 354 7.82 2.03 7.26
N THR A 355 6.70 2.66 6.85
CA THR A 355 5.91 2.17 5.71
C THR A 355 6.74 2.08 4.43
N ALA A 356 7.59 3.08 4.13
CA ALA A 356 8.42 3.04 2.94
C ALA A 356 9.43 1.88 2.97
N MET A 357 10.05 1.63 4.11
CA MET A 357 11.02 0.54 4.27
C MET A 357 10.36 -0.84 4.10
N THR A 358 9.16 -1.01 4.66
CA THR A 358 8.42 -2.28 4.61
C THR A 358 7.82 -2.58 3.23
N ARG A 359 7.92 -1.67 2.26
CA ARG A 359 7.53 -1.95 0.86
C ARG A 359 8.60 -2.70 0.07
N ALA A 360 9.84 -2.79 0.58
CA ALA A 360 10.93 -3.48 -0.08
C ALA A 360 10.97 -4.97 0.29
N ARG A 361 10.95 -5.85 -0.69
CA ARG A 361 11.04 -7.30 -0.50
C ARG A 361 12.47 -7.82 -0.48
N GLU A 362 13.30 -7.42 -1.45
CA GLU A 362 14.64 -7.96 -1.65
C GLU A 362 15.73 -6.90 -1.52
N LEU A 363 15.42 -5.64 -1.82
CA LEU A 363 16.41 -4.55 -1.79
C LEU A 363 15.79 -3.23 -1.39
N LEU A 364 16.40 -2.56 -0.42
CA LEU A 364 16.12 -1.17 -0.05
C LEU A 364 17.37 -0.30 -0.20
N ILE A 365 17.25 0.75 -0.99
CA ILE A 365 18.29 1.79 -1.09
C ILE A 365 17.69 3.12 -0.64
N ILE A 366 18.26 3.71 0.42
CA ILE A 366 17.90 5.06 0.83
C ILE A 366 18.90 6.03 0.19
N VAL A 367 18.41 7.02 -0.55
CA VAL A 367 19.20 8.07 -1.17
C VAL A 367 18.83 9.41 -0.55
N GLY A 368 19.77 10.11 0.09
CA GLY A 368 19.41 11.40 0.65
C GLY A 368 20.36 11.93 1.72
N ASP A 369 19.83 12.85 2.52
CA ASP A 369 20.51 13.42 3.66
C ASP A 369 20.52 12.43 4.84
N ASP A 370 21.68 12.17 5.38
CA ASP A 370 21.93 11.22 6.48
C ASP A 370 21.23 11.60 7.80
N THR A 371 20.81 12.86 7.95
CA THR A 371 20.09 13.32 9.14
C THR A 371 18.59 13.02 9.08
N ILE A 372 18.00 12.94 7.89
CA ILE A 372 16.56 12.82 7.69
C ILE A 372 15.98 11.49 8.22
N PRO A 373 16.56 10.31 7.93
CA PRO A 373 16.02 9.05 8.45
C PRO A 373 15.99 8.99 9.98
N GLY A 374 17.04 9.54 10.64
CA GLY A 374 17.07 9.64 12.10
C GLY A 374 15.98 10.56 12.65
N GLN A 375 15.83 11.75 12.07
CA GLN A 375 14.76 12.70 12.45
C GLN A 375 13.36 12.09 12.25
N MET A 376 13.15 11.36 11.15
CA MET A 376 11.87 10.69 10.91
C MET A 376 11.60 9.59 11.95
N ALA A 377 12.58 8.78 12.30
CA ALA A 377 12.44 7.72 13.29
C ALA A 377 12.09 8.27 14.69
N GLU A 378 12.69 9.37 15.09
CA GLU A 378 12.43 10.04 16.36
C GLU A 378 11.06 10.74 16.39
N ASN A 379 10.56 11.14 15.21
CA ASN A 379 9.33 11.91 15.11
C ASN A 379 8.09 10.99 15.09
N ASP A 380 7.57 10.68 16.26
CA ASP A 380 6.32 9.90 16.46
C ASP A 380 5.06 10.79 16.40
N ARG A 381 5.09 11.91 15.73
CA ARG A 381 3.91 12.77 15.55
C ARG A 381 2.93 12.06 14.61
N ARG A 382 2.20 11.11 15.17
CA ARG A 382 0.98 10.60 14.53
C ARG A 382 -0.03 11.75 14.52
N ALA A 383 -0.60 12.04 13.37
CA ALA A 383 -1.70 12.99 13.29
C ALA A 383 -2.74 12.56 14.34
N ARG A 384 -2.94 13.38 15.39
CA ARG A 384 -3.89 13.07 16.45
C ARG A 384 -5.28 13.03 15.83
N ARG A 385 -5.84 11.83 15.77
CA ARG A 385 -7.17 11.60 15.19
C ARG A 385 -8.16 11.34 16.31
N TYR A 386 -9.16 12.19 16.43
CA TYR A 386 -10.14 12.14 17.50
C TYR A 386 -11.42 11.45 17.01
N SER A 387 -11.43 10.13 16.97
CA SER A 387 -12.64 9.36 16.65
C SER A 387 -13.56 9.14 17.85
N GLY A 388 -13.02 9.23 19.06
CA GLY A 388 -13.70 8.83 20.29
C GLY A 388 -13.88 7.32 20.44
N LEU A 389 -13.52 6.50 19.44
CA LEU A 389 -13.73 5.05 19.41
C LEU A 389 -13.07 4.36 20.59
N ARG A 390 -11.79 4.63 20.86
CA ARG A 390 -11.05 4.05 22.00
C ARG A 390 -11.75 4.32 23.33
N ARG A 391 -12.25 5.56 23.55
CA ARG A 391 -12.95 5.93 24.78
C ARG A 391 -14.26 5.17 24.94
N ARG A 392 -15.06 5.09 23.88
CA ARG A 392 -16.32 4.35 23.87
C ARG A 392 -16.12 2.86 24.12
N LEU A 393 -15.09 2.26 23.51
CA LEU A 393 -14.75 0.86 23.75
C LEU A 393 -14.30 0.59 25.20
N LYS A 394 -13.51 1.50 25.83
CA LYS A 394 -13.01 1.34 27.18
C LYS A 394 -14.09 1.48 28.25
N PHE A 395 -14.96 2.45 28.12
CA PHE A 395 -15.89 2.81 29.18
C PHE A 395 -17.32 2.30 28.99
N GLY A 396 -17.54 1.49 27.92
CA GLY A 396 -18.88 1.05 27.54
C GLY A 396 -19.73 2.21 27.03
N GLY A 397 -20.53 2.00 26.01
CA GLY A 397 -21.57 2.97 25.69
C GLY A 397 -22.63 2.90 26.79
N THR A 398 -22.53 3.73 27.81
CA THR A 398 -23.72 4.14 28.52
C THR A 398 -24.45 5.02 27.56
N GLY A 399 -25.38 4.40 26.80
CA GLY A 399 -26.37 5.18 26.07
C GLY A 399 -27.16 6.00 27.07
N GLU A 400 -27.11 7.28 26.94
CA GLU A 400 -28.16 8.25 27.13
C GLU A 400 -28.18 9.15 25.90
#